data_7d55ab743f76e0bc3dc30c8ee33e0f1b
#
_entry.id   7d55ab743f76e0bc3dc30c8ee33e0f1b
#
_cell.length_a   1.000
_cell.length_b   1.000
_cell.length_c   1.000
_cell.angle_alpha   90.00
_cell.angle_beta   90.00
_cell.angle_gamma   90.00
#
_symmetry.space_group_name_H-M   'P 1'
#
loop_
_entity.id
_entity.type
_entity.pdbx_description
1 polymer ?
#
loop_
_entity_poly.entity_id
_entity_poly.type
_entity_poly.pdbx_seq_one_letter_code
_entity_poly.pdbx_strand_id
1 'polypeptide(L)'
;MEQLKREAIIALGDEATASLVNGACSLVLALASMPSGRELDDREDWACLENGMLNLRTLEFIPHDRDFLATVKLGVTWHGEKPPKPERWLRFLGETVQTPEVIMQLQEFIGYSMTRDTTMGKALLLLGPGADGKSKVISIMRALVGQKNCSAVTIAGLEDQFQRASLFRKMLNVGAELSAEATNSEFFKNVVTGDPIQASFKHKDSFEFRPYCKLAYAMNKKPRVLDNSDGFFRRILPVQFKRQFLEDDPTMDNDLESKLMAELDGIFAWAVLGLHRLMKNKRFTSCDETTEFIMKYRRYNNPVMAFVQDQCTLEDGYDEDLKELYKAYKSYCTEGGYKPLNRENFIEELETATRKLREVAVKVYRPRVEGKRPQRVSGISLTSGFTNSL
;
A
#
# COMPACT_ATOMS: atom_id res chain seq x y z
N MET A 1 8.21 7.35 30.51
CA MET A 1 8.76 6.79 31.77
C MET A 1 10.11 7.41 32.15
N GLU A 2 11.11 7.44 31.28
CA GLU A 2 12.43 8.06 31.60
C GLU A 2 12.33 9.56 31.90
N GLN A 3 11.55 10.30 31.13
CA GLN A 3 11.33 11.73 31.38
C GLN A 3 10.64 11.97 32.71
N LEU A 4 9.61 11.17 33.04
CA LEU A 4 8.91 11.24 34.32
C LEU A 4 9.86 10.96 35.51
N LYS A 5 10.76 9.97 35.38
CA LYS A 5 11.79 9.70 36.37
C LYS A 5 12.76 10.85 36.54
N ARG A 6 13.19 11.50 35.43
CA ARG A 6 14.05 12.70 35.49
C ARG A 6 13.38 13.84 36.23
N GLU A 7 12.12 14.13 35.92
CA GLU A 7 11.35 15.18 36.60
C GLU A 7 11.16 14.86 38.08
N ALA A 8 10.88 13.60 38.42
CA ALA A 8 10.79 13.15 39.82
C ALA A 8 12.12 13.30 40.56
N ILE A 9 13.26 13.00 39.92
CA ILE A 9 14.59 13.20 40.54
C ILE A 9 14.85 14.70 40.78
N ILE A 10 14.52 15.56 39.80
CA ILE A 10 14.68 17.01 39.94
C ILE A 10 13.81 17.55 41.07
N ALA A 11 12.55 17.10 41.16
CA ALA A 11 11.62 17.55 42.18
C ALA A 11 12.01 17.07 43.62
N LEU A 12 12.60 15.89 43.74
CA LEU A 12 13.03 15.32 45.02
C LEU A 12 14.42 15.81 45.46
N GLY A 13 15.22 16.34 44.55
CA GLY A 13 16.55 16.85 44.84
C GLY A 13 17.44 15.84 45.57
N ASP A 14 18.05 16.22 46.68
CA ASP A 14 18.95 15.37 47.47
C ASP A 14 18.24 14.20 48.19
N GLU A 15 16.91 14.22 48.25
CA GLU A 15 16.12 13.12 48.83
C GLU A 15 15.78 12.03 47.82
N ALA A 16 16.22 12.16 46.56
CA ALA A 16 15.90 11.25 45.48
C ALA A 16 16.54 9.87 45.68
N THR A 17 15.77 8.93 46.18
CA THR A 17 16.11 7.50 46.18
C THR A 17 15.36 6.75 45.09
N ALA A 18 15.90 5.62 44.63
CA ALA A 18 15.24 4.79 43.61
C ALA A 18 13.81 4.40 44.01
N SER A 19 13.56 4.16 45.29
CA SER A 19 12.23 3.83 45.83
C SER A 19 11.28 5.01 45.76
N LEU A 20 11.71 6.20 46.20
CA LEU A 20 10.90 7.43 46.16
C LEU A 20 10.58 7.84 44.73
N VAL A 21 11.57 7.80 43.82
CA VAL A 21 11.37 8.10 42.39
C VAL A 21 10.38 7.14 41.76
N ASN A 22 10.50 5.84 41.97
CA ASN A 22 9.56 4.85 41.47
C ASN A 22 8.17 5.01 42.08
N GLY A 23 8.09 5.30 43.41
CA GLY A 23 6.84 5.57 44.11
C GLY A 23 6.12 6.82 43.55
N ALA A 24 6.85 7.92 43.39
CA ALA A 24 6.33 9.15 42.79
C ALA A 24 5.83 8.90 41.36
N CYS A 25 6.62 8.20 40.54
CA CYS A 25 6.20 7.86 39.16
C CYS A 25 4.92 6.98 39.16
N SER A 26 4.82 6.02 40.07
CA SER A 26 3.62 5.15 40.20
C SER A 26 2.38 5.95 40.59
N LEU A 27 2.53 6.88 41.56
CA LEU A 27 1.44 7.77 41.96
C LEU A 27 1.00 8.70 40.85
N VAL A 28 1.94 9.32 40.12
CA VAL A 28 1.63 10.17 38.97
C VAL A 28 0.90 9.38 37.90
N LEU A 29 1.34 8.16 37.60
CA LEU A 29 0.66 7.28 36.64
C LEU A 29 -0.75 6.89 37.08
N ALA A 30 -0.94 6.63 38.35
CA ALA A 30 -2.27 6.33 38.93
C ALA A 30 -3.21 7.56 38.89
N LEU A 31 -2.68 8.76 39.18
CA LEU A 31 -3.43 10.02 39.09
C LEU A 31 -3.69 10.46 37.64
N ALA A 32 -2.77 10.12 36.72
CA ALA A 32 -2.91 10.36 35.29
C ALA A 32 -3.67 9.26 34.55
N SER A 33 -4.25 8.28 35.28
CA SER A 33 -5.11 7.27 34.68
C SER A 33 -6.28 7.93 33.96
N MET A 34 -6.52 7.50 32.72
CA MET A 34 -7.65 8.03 31.94
C MET A 34 -8.98 7.73 32.65
N PRO A 35 -9.94 8.66 32.65
CA PRO A 35 -11.29 8.38 33.09
C PRO A 35 -11.85 7.15 32.35
N SER A 36 -12.58 6.29 33.06
CA SER A 36 -13.22 5.13 32.46
C SER A 36 -14.13 5.55 31.28
N GLY A 37 -13.99 4.87 30.15
CA GLY A 37 -14.79 5.13 28.94
C GLY A 37 -14.21 6.16 27.96
N ARG A 38 -13.01 6.69 28.20
CA ARG A 38 -12.26 7.51 27.23
C ARG A 38 -11.13 6.72 26.60
N GLU A 39 -10.94 6.87 25.30
CA GLU A 39 -9.84 6.27 24.56
C GLU A 39 -8.90 7.34 24.00
N LEU A 40 -7.63 6.99 23.85
CA LEU A 40 -6.68 7.85 23.14
C LEU A 40 -7.08 7.94 21.69
N ASP A 41 -7.05 9.17 21.15
CA ASP A 41 -7.30 9.38 19.73
C ASP A 41 -8.72 8.94 19.26
N ASP A 42 -9.73 9.03 20.09
CA ASP A 42 -11.10 8.61 19.81
C ASP A 42 -11.83 9.46 18.74
N ARG A 43 -11.31 10.64 18.42
CA ARG A 43 -11.88 11.54 17.42
C ARG A 43 -11.19 11.37 16.07
N GLU A 44 -11.60 10.37 15.30
CA GLU A 44 -10.95 9.93 14.06
C GLU A 44 -10.86 10.99 12.95
N ASP A 45 -11.84 11.91 12.88
CA ASP A 45 -11.88 12.98 11.88
C ASP A 45 -10.94 14.18 12.21
N TRP A 46 -10.37 14.21 13.41
CA TRP A 46 -9.54 15.31 13.88
C TRP A 46 -8.05 14.99 13.83
N ALA A 47 -7.29 15.92 13.27
CA ALA A 47 -5.83 15.87 13.25
C ALA A 47 -5.24 16.94 14.17
N CYS A 48 -4.30 16.56 15.03
CA CYS A 48 -3.50 17.49 15.78
C CYS A 48 -2.36 17.99 14.88
N LEU A 49 -2.27 19.31 14.65
CA LEU A 49 -1.27 19.98 13.84
C LEU A 49 -0.30 20.76 14.73
N GLU A 50 0.67 21.46 14.14
CA GLU A 50 1.62 22.28 14.90
C GLU A 50 0.92 23.48 15.59
N ASN A 51 -0.14 24.02 15.01
CA ASN A 51 -0.81 25.23 15.49
C ASN A 51 -2.23 25.02 16.04
N GLY A 52 -2.75 23.80 16.10
CA GLY A 52 -4.10 23.50 16.63
C GLY A 52 -4.66 22.17 16.18
N MET A 53 -5.96 22.03 16.36
CA MET A 53 -6.75 20.85 15.97
C MET A 53 -7.56 21.17 14.71
N LEU A 54 -7.43 20.35 13.67
CA LEU A 54 -8.17 20.50 12.42
C LEU A 54 -9.08 19.28 12.21
N ASN A 55 -10.35 19.52 12.00
CA ASN A 55 -11.26 18.50 11.49
C ASN A 55 -11.01 18.32 9.99
N LEU A 56 -10.47 17.18 9.59
CA LEU A 56 -10.13 16.89 8.20
C LEU A 56 -11.35 16.73 7.28
N ARG A 57 -12.57 16.59 7.84
CA ARG A 57 -13.80 16.45 7.09
C ARG A 57 -14.50 17.78 6.87
N THR A 58 -14.58 18.60 7.92
CA THR A 58 -15.31 19.89 7.91
C THR A 58 -14.41 21.09 7.67
N LEU A 59 -13.09 20.95 7.86
CA LEU A 59 -12.09 22.02 7.91
C LEU A 59 -12.26 22.98 9.10
N GLU A 60 -13.04 22.59 10.09
CA GLU A 60 -13.13 23.31 11.35
C GLU A 60 -11.76 23.28 12.04
N PHE A 61 -11.30 24.45 12.46
CA PHE A 61 -10.00 24.59 13.14
C PHE A 61 -10.17 25.28 14.49
N ILE A 62 -9.61 24.66 15.52
CA ILE A 62 -9.65 25.16 16.89
C ILE A 62 -8.25 25.11 17.52
N PRO A 63 -7.99 25.89 18.60
CA PRO A 63 -6.75 25.75 19.38
C PRO A 63 -6.55 24.33 19.89
N HIS A 64 -5.29 24.00 20.26
CA HIS A 64 -5.02 22.72 20.89
C HIS A 64 -5.88 22.51 22.13
N ASP A 65 -6.47 21.33 22.23
CA ASP A 65 -7.31 20.94 23.35
C ASP A 65 -6.87 19.57 23.83
N ARG A 66 -6.44 19.50 25.12
CA ARG A 66 -6.01 18.24 25.76
C ARG A 66 -7.11 17.18 25.82
N ASP A 67 -8.37 17.58 25.76
CA ASP A 67 -9.51 16.68 25.81
C ASP A 67 -9.67 15.83 24.52
N PHE A 68 -8.92 16.14 23.47
CA PHE A 68 -8.81 15.27 22.31
C PHE A 68 -7.92 14.05 22.55
N LEU A 69 -7.10 14.02 23.60
CA LEU A 69 -6.18 12.94 23.94
C LEU A 69 -5.35 12.48 22.74
N ALA A 70 -5.00 13.42 21.85
CA ALA A 70 -4.29 13.13 20.61
C ALA A 70 -2.86 12.63 20.89
N THR A 71 -2.51 11.43 20.41
CA THR A 71 -1.16 10.87 20.52
C THR A 71 -0.34 11.05 19.25
N VAL A 72 -0.99 11.44 18.15
CA VAL A 72 -0.39 11.69 16.84
C VAL A 72 -0.48 13.17 16.54
N LYS A 73 0.66 13.81 16.25
CA LYS A 73 0.75 15.18 15.75
C LYS A 73 1.37 15.18 14.36
N LEU A 74 0.67 15.80 13.39
CA LEU A 74 1.18 16.01 12.05
C LEU A 74 2.16 17.19 12.04
N GLY A 75 3.23 17.08 11.26
CA GLY A 75 4.32 18.06 11.21
C GLY A 75 4.03 19.29 10.33
N VAL A 76 2.82 19.85 10.39
CA VAL A 76 2.32 20.89 9.48
C VAL A 76 1.50 21.94 10.20
N THR A 77 1.39 23.12 9.59
CA THR A 77 0.60 24.26 10.06
C THR A 77 -0.62 24.48 9.14
N TRP A 78 -1.79 24.69 9.73
CA TRP A 78 -2.99 25.07 9.00
C TRP A 78 -3.07 26.57 8.79
N HIS A 79 -3.22 27.01 7.53
CA HIS A 79 -3.29 28.43 7.13
C HIS A 79 -4.71 28.89 6.74
N GLY A 80 -5.74 28.10 7.08
CA GLY A 80 -7.13 28.46 6.76
C GLY A 80 -7.41 28.45 5.25
N GLU A 81 -8.17 29.46 4.80
CA GLU A 81 -8.63 29.55 3.41
C GLU A 81 -7.56 29.95 2.39
N LYS A 82 -6.40 30.42 2.86
CA LYS A 82 -5.32 30.93 1.99
C LYS A 82 -3.99 30.21 2.25
N PRO A 83 -3.95 28.89 2.02
CA PRO A 83 -2.70 28.15 2.18
C PRO A 83 -1.66 28.58 1.12
N PRO A 84 -0.38 28.48 1.43
CA PRO A 84 0.68 28.73 0.45
C PRO A 84 0.54 27.71 -0.71
N LYS A 85 0.84 28.15 -1.93
CA LYS A 85 0.79 27.27 -3.11
C LYS A 85 2.09 26.44 -3.18
N PRO A 86 2.01 25.12 -3.31
CA PRO A 86 3.19 24.26 -3.41
C PRO A 86 3.68 24.18 -4.87
N GLU A 87 4.19 25.29 -5.42
CA GLU A 87 4.51 25.39 -6.85
C GLU A 87 5.63 24.46 -7.29
N ARG A 88 6.67 24.30 -6.46
CA ARG A 88 7.80 23.41 -6.79
C ARG A 88 7.38 21.94 -6.72
N TRP A 89 6.53 21.58 -5.75
CA TRP A 89 5.93 20.26 -5.63
C TRP A 89 5.10 19.90 -6.86
N LEU A 90 4.21 20.78 -7.27
CA LEU A 90 3.34 20.53 -8.44
C LEU A 90 4.16 20.41 -9.73
N ARG A 91 5.19 21.24 -9.90
CA ARG A 91 6.13 21.13 -11.02
C ARG A 91 6.86 19.79 -10.98
N PHE A 92 7.39 19.39 -9.84
CA PHE A 92 8.09 18.13 -9.64
C PHE A 92 7.21 16.92 -10.02
N LEU A 93 5.96 16.90 -9.60
CA LEU A 93 5.03 15.83 -9.99
C LEU A 93 4.72 15.86 -11.49
N GLY A 94 4.55 17.03 -12.08
CA GLY A 94 4.37 17.19 -13.52
C GLY A 94 5.58 16.72 -14.34
N GLU A 95 6.79 16.89 -13.80
CA GLU A 95 8.04 16.42 -14.43
C GLU A 95 8.23 14.90 -14.32
N THR A 96 7.83 14.30 -13.20
CA THR A 96 8.17 12.91 -12.86
C THR A 96 7.05 11.90 -13.10
N VAL A 97 5.83 12.23 -12.69
CA VAL A 97 4.63 11.36 -12.84
C VAL A 97 3.90 11.65 -14.14
N GLN A 98 3.77 12.94 -14.51
CA GLN A 98 3.22 13.48 -15.76
C GLN A 98 1.70 13.33 -15.93
N THR A 99 1.11 12.16 -15.68
CA THR A 99 -0.32 11.90 -15.91
C THR A 99 -1.17 12.58 -14.83
N PRO A 100 -2.07 13.50 -15.18
CA PRO A 100 -2.87 14.27 -14.21
C PRO A 100 -3.70 13.37 -13.28
N GLU A 101 -4.35 12.33 -13.81
CA GLU A 101 -5.18 11.41 -13.01
C GLU A 101 -4.34 10.62 -12.01
N VAL A 102 -3.11 10.23 -12.37
CA VAL A 102 -2.16 9.57 -11.44
C VAL A 102 -1.70 10.54 -10.36
N ILE A 103 -1.46 11.82 -10.71
CA ILE A 103 -1.14 12.88 -9.73
C ILE A 103 -2.35 13.09 -8.79
N MET A 104 -3.58 13.06 -9.29
CA MET A 104 -4.78 13.12 -8.46
C MET A 104 -4.90 11.92 -7.52
N GLN A 105 -4.59 10.71 -7.98
CA GLN A 105 -4.55 9.50 -7.15
C GLN A 105 -3.49 9.62 -6.04
N LEU A 106 -2.31 10.14 -6.36
CA LEU A 106 -1.25 10.37 -5.37
C LEU A 106 -1.67 11.44 -4.35
N GLN A 107 -2.31 12.52 -4.79
CA GLN A 107 -2.88 13.55 -3.93
C GLN A 107 -3.89 12.97 -2.94
N GLU A 108 -4.80 12.16 -3.42
CA GLU A 108 -5.82 11.45 -2.62
C GLU A 108 -5.16 10.51 -1.61
N PHE A 109 -4.14 9.77 -2.02
CA PHE A 109 -3.44 8.84 -1.13
C PHE A 109 -2.64 9.56 -0.03
N ILE A 110 -1.95 10.65 -0.37
CA ILE A 110 -1.24 11.46 0.62
C ILE A 110 -2.24 12.02 1.64
N GLY A 111 -3.38 12.56 1.19
CA GLY A 111 -4.45 13.00 2.07
C GLY A 111 -4.99 11.87 2.95
N TYR A 112 -5.26 10.72 2.36
CA TYR A 112 -5.72 9.53 3.06
C TYR A 112 -4.73 9.03 4.12
N SER A 113 -3.41 9.17 3.89
CA SER A 113 -2.38 8.76 4.83
C SER A 113 -2.36 9.58 6.12
N MET A 114 -3.01 10.72 6.15
CA MET A 114 -3.14 11.58 7.33
C MET A 114 -4.37 11.25 8.19
N THR A 115 -5.19 10.27 7.78
CA THR A 115 -6.38 9.79 8.50
C THR A 115 -6.12 8.41 9.11
N ARG A 116 -7.01 7.96 10.00
CA ARG A 116 -7.03 6.58 10.49
C ARG A 116 -8.01 5.69 9.72
N ASP A 117 -8.80 6.26 8.84
CA ASP A 117 -9.74 5.53 7.99
C ASP A 117 -8.99 4.50 7.12
N THR A 118 -9.43 3.25 7.12
CA THR A 118 -8.91 2.14 6.29
C THR A 118 -9.89 1.67 5.23
N THR A 119 -11.04 2.32 5.12
CA THR A 119 -12.16 1.87 4.26
C THR A 119 -11.82 1.85 2.77
N MET A 120 -10.92 2.72 2.32
CA MET A 120 -10.48 2.73 0.92
C MET A 120 -9.64 1.52 0.54
N GLY A 121 -9.03 0.84 1.50
CA GLY A 121 -8.35 -0.43 1.32
C GLY A 121 -7.24 -0.41 0.26
N LYS A 122 -6.39 0.64 0.24
CA LYS A 122 -5.32 0.81 -0.75
C LYS A 122 -3.95 0.97 -0.11
N ALA A 123 -2.95 0.38 -0.75
CA ALA A 123 -1.52 0.59 -0.50
C ALA A 123 -0.87 1.25 -1.72
N LEU A 124 -0.01 2.22 -1.51
CA LEU A 124 0.70 2.95 -2.56
C LEU A 124 1.94 2.17 -3.01
N LEU A 125 2.08 1.97 -4.31
CA LEU A 125 3.29 1.44 -4.93
C LEU A 125 3.91 2.50 -5.84
N LEU A 126 5.02 3.10 -5.43
CA LEU A 126 5.81 4.02 -6.24
C LEU A 126 6.80 3.21 -7.07
N LEU A 127 6.68 3.25 -8.39
CA LEU A 127 7.46 2.43 -9.32
C LEU A 127 8.26 3.30 -10.27
N GLY A 128 9.52 2.93 -10.51
CA GLY A 128 10.37 3.62 -11.48
C GLY A 128 11.81 3.11 -11.44
N PRO A 129 12.64 3.45 -12.44
CA PRO A 129 13.96 2.83 -12.66
C PRO A 129 15.05 3.18 -11.63
N GLY A 130 14.77 4.09 -10.71
CA GLY A 130 15.75 4.70 -9.81
C GLY A 130 16.13 6.10 -10.27
N ALA A 131 16.65 6.93 -9.35
CA ALA A 131 16.95 8.35 -9.59
C ALA A 131 15.78 9.12 -10.25
N ASP A 132 14.56 8.86 -9.81
CA ASP A 132 13.31 9.28 -10.44
C ASP A 132 12.42 10.15 -9.51
N GLY A 133 12.87 10.34 -8.26
CA GLY A 133 12.17 11.17 -7.28
C GLY A 133 11.22 10.44 -6.34
N LYS A 134 11.04 9.11 -6.41
CA LYS A 134 10.21 8.32 -5.46
C LYS A 134 10.56 8.61 -4.00
N SER A 135 11.86 8.66 -3.68
CA SER A 135 12.35 8.95 -2.33
C SER A 135 11.94 10.34 -1.84
N LYS A 136 11.83 11.34 -2.73
CA LYS A 136 11.37 12.68 -2.37
C LYS A 136 9.89 12.68 -1.97
N VAL A 137 9.04 11.93 -2.70
CA VAL A 137 7.63 11.73 -2.31
C VAL A 137 7.53 11.08 -0.94
N ILE A 138 8.33 10.04 -0.69
CA ILE A 138 8.39 9.36 0.61
C ILE A 138 8.83 10.32 1.74
N SER A 139 9.87 11.13 1.51
CA SER A 139 10.35 12.13 2.49
C SER A 139 9.24 13.13 2.85
N ILE A 140 8.53 13.64 1.85
CA ILE A 140 7.39 14.53 2.06
C ILE A 140 6.26 13.85 2.83
N MET A 141 5.87 12.63 2.47
CA MET A 141 4.82 11.90 3.19
C MET A 141 5.20 11.68 4.67
N ARG A 142 6.46 11.34 4.95
CA ARG A 142 6.97 11.20 6.33
C ARG A 142 6.96 12.52 7.09
N ALA A 143 7.32 13.63 6.44
CA ALA A 143 7.28 14.95 7.04
C ALA A 143 5.86 15.38 7.40
N LEU A 144 4.90 15.17 6.48
CA LEU A 144 3.47 15.47 6.68
C LEU A 144 2.90 14.76 7.92
N VAL A 145 3.08 13.44 7.99
CA VAL A 145 2.51 12.65 9.11
C VAL A 145 3.36 12.74 10.38
N GLY A 146 4.58 13.27 10.29
CA GLY A 146 5.56 13.29 11.38
C GLY A 146 6.37 12.00 11.48
N GLN A 147 7.69 12.12 11.54
CA GLN A 147 8.63 10.98 11.51
C GLN A 147 8.35 9.92 12.60
N LYS A 148 7.93 10.33 13.80
CA LYS A 148 7.60 9.45 14.91
C LYS A 148 6.37 8.56 14.64
N ASN A 149 5.51 8.99 13.74
CA ASN A 149 4.27 8.31 13.35
C ASN A 149 4.47 7.36 12.16
N CYS A 150 5.73 7.18 11.73
CA CYS A 150 6.10 6.29 10.64
C CYS A 150 6.73 4.99 11.14
N SER A 151 6.61 3.93 10.33
CA SER A 151 7.33 2.67 10.44
C SER A 151 7.99 2.32 9.10
N ALA A 152 8.79 1.24 9.06
CA ALA A 152 9.54 0.85 7.88
C ALA A 152 9.55 -0.67 7.69
N VAL A 153 8.38 -1.29 7.75
CA VAL A 153 8.21 -2.74 7.57
C VAL A 153 8.04 -3.05 6.09
N THR A 154 8.84 -3.96 5.57
CA THR A 154 8.70 -4.46 4.19
C THR A 154 7.47 -5.36 4.06
N ILE A 155 6.99 -5.65 2.82
CA ILE A 155 5.87 -6.58 2.64
C ILE A 155 6.23 -7.96 3.21
N ALA A 156 7.43 -8.48 2.96
CA ALA A 156 7.90 -9.73 3.55
C ALA A 156 7.99 -9.65 5.09
N GLY A 157 8.40 -8.51 5.62
CA GLY A 157 8.47 -8.27 7.07
C GLY A 157 7.11 -8.30 7.78
N LEU A 158 6.01 -8.14 7.04
CA LEU A 158 4.67 -8.30 7.61
C LEU A 158 4.37 -9.74 8.07
N GLU A 159 5.09 -10.74 7.57
CA GLU A 159 4.95 -12.12 8.04
C GLU A 159 5.57 -12.35 9.44
N ASP A 160 6.48 -11.47 9.87
CA ASP A 160 7.13 -11.54 11.19
C ASP A 160 6.32 -10.75 12.23
N GLN A 161 5.87 -11.44 13.29
CA GLN A 161 5.10 -10.85 14.38
C GLN A 161 5.84 -9.72 15.11
N PHE A 162 7.17 -9.77 15.19
CA PHE A 162 7.96 -8.73 15.85
C PHE A 162 8.09 -7.48 14.99
N GLN A 163 8.19 -7.65 13.67
CA GLN A 163 8.18 -6.51 12.75
C GLN A 163 6.78 -5.88 12.69
N ARG A 164 5.70 -6.69 12.69
CA ARG A 164 4.32 -6.17 12.75
C ARG A 164 4.07 -5.29 13.97
N ALA A 165 4.71 -5.57 15.11
CA ALA A 165 4.57 -4.74 16.31
C ALA A 165 4.98 -3.28 16.08
N SER A 166 5.88 -3.01 15.12
CA SER A 166 6.26 -1.63 14.78
C SER A 166 5.20 -0.85 14.01
N LEU A 167 4.12 -1.51 13.54
CA LEU A 167 2.95 -0.84 12.94
C LEU A 167 1.99 -0.29 14.00
N PHE A 168 2.12 -0.74 15.25
CA PHE A 168 1.21 -0.34 16.31
C PHE A 168 1.23 1.18 16.51
N ARG A 169 0.06 1.81 16.42
CA ARG A 169 -0.16 3.26 16.52
C ARG A 169 0.64 4.10 15.51
N LYS A 170 0.92 3.55 14.32
CA LYS A 170 1.54 4.31 13.23
C LYS A 170 0.50 4.77 12.22
N MET A 171 0.77 5.94 11.61
CA MET A 171 -0.07 6.51 10.54
C MET A 171 0.37 6.03 9.17
N LEU A 172 1.68 5.87 8.98
CA LEU A 172 2.27 5.54 7.70
C LEU A 172 3.37 4.49 7.88
N ASN A 173 3.33 3.44 7.07
CA ASN A 173 4.43 2.51 6.92
C ASN A 173 5.09 2.72 5.56
N VAL A 174 6.37 3.02 5.57
CA VAL A 174 7.15 3.19 4.34
C VAL A 174 8.22 2.12 4.28
N GLY A 175 7.98 1.09 3.50
CA GLY A 175 8.96 0.03 3.25
C GLY A 175 9.87 0.37 2.06
N ALA A 176 11.16 0.05 2.20
CA ALA A 176 12.09 0.06 1.08
C ALA A 176 11.91 -1.21 0.22
N GLU A 177 12.63 -1.27 -0.89
CA GLU A 177 12.58 -2.30 -1.93
C GLU A 177 12.22 -3.70 -1.42
N LEU A 178 11.29 -4.31 -2.14
CA LEU A 178 10.98 -5.72 -1.98
C LEU A 178 12.10 -6.54 -2.61
N SER A 179 12.58 -7.55 -1.88
CA SER A 179 13.30 -8.67 -2.50
C SER A 179 12.42 -9.23 -3.64
N ALA A 180 13.06 -9.67 -4.73
CA ALA A 180 12.36 -10.28 -5.86
C ALA A 180 11.67 -11.61 -5.50
N GLU A 181 11.75 -12.04 -4.25
CA GLU A 181 11.13 -13.25 -3.73
C GLU A 181 9.62 -13.10 -3.61
N ALA A 182 8.94 -14.14 -4.05
CA ALA A 182 7.49 -14.22 -3.99
C ALA A 182 7.00 -14.16 -2.54
N THR A 183 6.18 -13.16 -2.22
CA THR A 183 5.72 -12.87 -0.87
C THR A 183 4.28 -13.33 -0.68
N ASN A 184 3.97 -13.93 0.47
CA ASN A 184 2.60 -14.14 0.91
C ASN A 184 1.93 -12.78 1.14
N SER A 185 0.67 -12.64 0.79
CA SER A 185 -0.06 -11.37 0.84
C SER A 185 -1.12 -11.29 1.93
N GLU A 186 -1.21 -12.28 2.82
CA GLU A 186 -2.27 -12.34 3.82
C GLU A 186 -2.20 -11.15 4.79
N PHE A 187 -1.07 -10.98 5.47
CA PHE A 187 -0.92 -9.85 6.40
C PHE A 187 -0.91 -8.50 5.69
N PHE A 188 -0.41 -8.43 4.45
CA PHE A 188 -0.55 -7.22 3.63
C PHE A 188 -2.03 -6.86 3.45
N LYS A 189 -2.88 -7.83 3.10
CA LYS A 189 -4.33 -7.60 2.93
C LYS A 189 -4.99 -7.13 4.22
N ASN A 190 -4.68 -7.78 5.34
CA ASN A 190 -5.24 -7.46 6.65
C ASN A 190 -4.82 -6.05 7.12
N VAL A 191 -3.55 -5.68 6.95
CA VAL A 191 -3.07 -4.34 7.31
C VAL A 191 -3.75 -3.26 6.45
N VAL A 192 -3.88 -3.50 5.13
CA VAL A 192 -4.50 -2.53 4.21
C VAL A 192 -5.97 -2.29 4.53
N THR A 193 -6.70 -3.30 5.01
CA THR A 193 -8.13 -3.20 5.36
C THR A 193 -8.37 -2.85 6.83
N GLY A 194 -7.33 -2.80 7.67
CA GLY A 194 -7.49 -2.55 9.11
C GLY A 194 -8.07 -3.74 9.87
N ASP A 195 -7.96 -4.95 9.32
CA ASP A 195 -8.38 -6.16 10.01
C ASP A 195 -7.46 -6.46 11.19
N PRO A 196 -7.96 -7.08 12.28
CA PRO A 196 -7.15 -7.42 13.44
C PRO A 196 -5.95 -8.28 13.08
N ILE A 197 -4.79 -7.95 13.61
CA ILE A 197 -3.56 -8.73 13.44
C ILE A 197 -2.88 -8.97 14.78
N GLN A 198 -2.22 -10.12 14.90
CA GLN A 198 -1.39 -10.43 16.06
C GLN A 198 0.03 -9.93 15.85
N ALA A 199 0.62 -9.39 16.92
CA ALA A 199 2.00 -8.94 16.97
C ALA A 199 2.59 -9.23 18.37
N SER A 200 3.91 -9.16 18.48
CA SER A 200 4.60 -9.34 19.75
C SER A 200 5.81 -8.42 19.84
N PHE A 201 6.01 -7.76 20.97
CA PHE A 201 7.30 -7.14 21.26
C PHE A 201 8.24 -8.22 21.82
N LYS A 202 9.54 -8.12 21.51
CA LYS A 202 10.52 -9.07 22.06
C LYS A 202 10.40 -9.16 23.59
N HIS A 203 10.33 -10.38 24.08
CA HIS A 203 10.21 -10.68 25.52
C HIS A 203 8.92 -10.17 26.19
N LYS A 204 7.84 -9.99 25.41
CA LYS A 204 6.50 -9.66 25.92
C LYS A 204 5.47 -10.61 25.31
N ASP A 205 4.33 -10.72 25.97
CA ASP A 205 3.19 -11.48 25.45
C ASP A 205 2.72 -10.91 24.11
N SER A 206 2.14 -11.77 23.30
CA SER A 206 1.51 -11.36 22.05
C SER A 206 0.25 -10.53 22.34
N PHE A 207 -0.02 -9.56 21.47
CA PHE A 207 -1.20 -8.72 21.53
C PHE A 207 -1.86 -8.60 20.16
N GLU A 208 -3.16 -8.36 20.16
CA GLU A 208 -3.93 -8.09 18.97
C GLU A 208 -4.20 -6.60 18.85
N PHE A 209 -4.16 -6.07 17.64
CA PHE A 209 -4.55 -4.69 17.36
C PHE A 209 -5.09 -4.53 15.93
N ARG A 210 -5.85 -3.47 15.70
CA ARG A 210 -6.30 -3.05 14.37
C ARG A 210 -5.33 -2.00 13.81
N PRO A 211 -4.56 -2.31 12.76
CA PRO A 211 -3.68 -1.34 12.13
C PRO A 211 -4.50 -0.30 11.36
N TYR A 212 -4.12 0.95 11.46
CA TYR A 212 -4.69 2.03 10.64
C TYR A 212 -3.62 2.72 9.77
N CYS A 213 -2.39 2.25 9.81
CA CYS A 213 -1.31 2.80 9.00
C CYS A 213 -1.55 2.53 7.51
N LYS A 214 -1.30 3.54 6.68
CA LYS A 214 -1.28 3.36 5.24
C LYS A 214 0.06 2.78 4.83
N LEU A 215 0.04 1.83 3.90
CA LEU A 215 1.24 1.19 3.38
C LEU A 215 1.69 1.92 2.12
N ALA A 216 2.94 2.36 2.07
CA ALA A 216 3.60 2.95 0.90
C ALA A 216 4.94 2.26 0.66
N TYR A 217 5.18 1.83 -0.57
CA TYR A 217 6.41 1.13 -0.96
C TYR A 217 7.02 1.78 -2.20
N ALA A 218 8.31 2.07 -2.14
CA ALA A 218 9.09 2.49 -3.30
C ALA A 218 9.88 1.32 -3.85
N MET A 219 9.78 1.06 -5.16
CA MET A 219 10.42 -0.09 -5.79
C MET A 219 10.88 0.20 -7.21
N ASN A 220 12.00 -0.41 -7.61
CA ASN A 220 12.54 -0.28 -8.95
C ASN A 220 12.00 -1.36 -9.90
N LYS A 221 11.60 -2.50 -9.37
CA LYS A 221 11.02 -3.62 -10.13
C LYS A 221 9.71 -4.06 -9.51
N LYS A 222 8.81 -4.59 -10.34
CA LYS A 222 7.58 -5.23 -9.87
C LYS A 222 7.93 -6.48 -9.07
N PRO A 223 7.50 -6.62 -7.81
CA PRO A 223 7.75 -7.85 -7.06
C PRO A 223 6.94 -9.00 -7.65
N ARG A 224 7.45 -10.23 -7.56
CA ARG A 224 6.62 -11.41 -7.76
C ARG A 224 5.75 -11.64 -6.54
N VAL A 225 4.47 -11.87 -6.76
CA VAL A 225 3.50 -12.14 -5.69
C VAL A 225 3.00 -13.57 -5.86
N LEU A 226 3.01 -14.35 -4.79
CA LEU A 226 2.46 -15.72 -4.81
C LEU A 226 0.93 -15.72 -4.97
N ASP A 227 0.29 -14.67 -4.48
CA ASP A 227 -1.15 -14.52 -4.50
C ASP A 227 -1.62 -13.83 -5.80
N ASN A 228 -2.10 -14.62 -6.73
CA ASN A 228 -2.71 -14.15 -7.98
C ASN A 228 -4.19 -13.74 -7.82
N SER A 229 -4.71 -13.78 -6.59
CA SER A 229 -6.11 -13.43 -6.32
C SER A 229 -6.41 -11.95 -6.56
N ASP A 230 -7.66 -11.63 -6.78
CA ASP A 230 -8.13 -10.24 -6.83
C ASP A 230 -7.88 -9.50 -5.51
N GLY A 231 -7.71 -10.24 -4.42
CA GLY A 231 -7.46 -9.72 -3.10
C GLY A 231 -6.23 -8.81 -3.00
N PHE A 232 -5.13 -9.17 -3.64
CA PHE A 232 -3.91 -8.34 -3.68
C PHE A 232 -4.07 -7.17 -4.66
N PHE A 233 -4.42 -7.46 -5.92
CA PHE A 233 -4.42 -6.46 -7.00
C PHE A 233 -5.43 -5.33 -6.80
N ARG A 234 -6.57 -5.60 -6.17
CA ARG A 234 -7.55 -4.55 -5.85
C ARG A 234 -7.07 -3.59 -4.76
N ARG A 235 -6.07 -3.99 -3.97
CA ARG A 235 -5.53 -3.21 -2.84
C ARG A 235 -4.33 -2.34 -3.20
N ILE A 236 -3.76 -2.49 -4.37
CA ILE A 236 -2.64 -1.66 -4.81
C ILE A 236 -3.11 -0.41 -5.55
N LEU A 237 -2.37 0.67 -5.36
CA LEU A 237 -2.46 1.92 -6.09
C LEU A 237 -1.08 2.21 -6.69
N PRO A 238 -0.80 1.81 -7.94
CA PRO A 238 0.48 2.02 -8.56
C PRO A 238 0.62 3.47 -9.07
N VAL A 239 1.76 4.07 -8.81
CA VAL A 239 2.19 5.36 -9.36
C VAL A 239 3.52 5.15 -10.06
N GLN A 240 3.53 5.33 -11.37
CA GLN A 240 4.72 5.17 -12.20
C GLN A 240 5.46 6.50 -12.34
N PHE A 241 6.76 6.49 -12.04
CA PHE A 241 7.67 7.59 -12.31
C PHE A 241 8.27 7.38 -13.69
N LYS A 242 8.04 8.32 -14.59
CA LYS A 242 8.34 8.21 -16.02
C LYS A 242 9.69 8.81 -16.39
N ARG A 243 10.19 9.73 -15.54
CA ARG A 243 11.48 10.40 -15.75
C ARG A 243 12.53 9.85 -14.81
N GLN A 244 13.73 9.64 -15.35
CA GLN A 244 14.94 9.34 -14.59
C GLN A 244 15.87 10.56 -14.71
N PHE A 245 16.49 10.97 -13.61
CA PHE A 245 17.50 12.01 -13.58
C PHE A 245 18.88 11.35 -13.59
N LEU A 246 19.61 11.50 -14.70
CA LEU A 246 20.98 11.03 -14.81
C LEU A 246 21.95 12.04 -14.18
N GLU A 247 23.16 11.61 -13.86
CA GLU A 247 24.17 12.47 -13.18
C GLU A 247 24.46 13.78 -13.92
N ASP A 248 24.40 13.74 -15.26
CA ASP A 248 24.64 14.90 -16.15
C ASP A 248 23.36 15.65 -16.54
N ASP A 249 22.20 15.34 -15.95
CA ASP A 249 20.94 16.05 -16.28
C ASP A 249 21.01 17.51 -15.82
N PRO A 250 21.03 18.48 -16.74
CA PRO A 250 21.15 19.90 -16.38
C PRO A 250 19.95 20.43 -15.58
N THR A 251 18.87 19.66 -15.52
CA THR A 251 17.66 20.01 -14.76
C THR A 251 17.64 19.35 -13.37
N MET A 252 18.70 18.63 -13.00
CA MET A 252 18.84 18.03 -11.68
C MET A 252 18.95 19.11 -10.63
N ASP A 253 18.05 19.10 -9.65
CA ASP A 253 18.00 20.06 -8.55
C ASP A 253 18.46 19.37 -7.26
N ASN A 254 19.72 19.59 -6.88
CA ASN A 254 20.31 18.99 -5.69
C ASN A 254 19.64 19.47 -4.40
N ASP A 255 19.03 20.67 -4.40
CA ASP A 255 18.32 21.25 -3.27
C ASP A 255 16.82 20.94 -3.28
N LEU A 256 16.38 20.08 -4.19
CA LEU A 256 14.95 19.78 -4.37
C LEU A 256 14.26 19.42 -3.05
N GLU A 257 14.87 18.57 -2.22
CA GLU A 257 14.27 18.13 -0.97
C GLU A 257 14.03 19.30 0.00
N SER A 258 15.01 20.17 0.15
CA SER A 258 14.90 21.37 0.99
C SER A 258 13.79 22.30 0.49
N LYS A 259 13.72 22.50 -0.85
CA LYS A 259 12.66 23.31 -1.47
C LYS A 259 11.27 22.71 -1.26
N LEU A 260 11.14 21.40 -1.40
CA LEU A 260 9.86 20.72 -1.16
C LEU A 260 9.46 20.76 0.33
N MET A 261 10.43 20.61 1.24
CA MET A 261 10.17 20.74 2.69
C MET A 261 9.73 22.16 3.07
N ALA A 262 10.23 23.19 2.39
CA ALA A 262 9.77 24.57 2.60
C ALA A 262 8.32 24.81 2.15
N GLU A 263 7.78 23.96 1.27
CA GLU A 263 6.39 24.02 0.80
C GLU A 263 5.44 23.07 1.56
N LEU A 264 5.89 22.47 2.69
CA LEU A 264 5.18 21.38 3.36
C LEU A 264 3.73 21.73 3.73
N ASP A 265 3.49 22.93 4.25
CA ASP A 265 2.14 23.39 4.61
C ASP A 265 1.23 23.53 3.37
N GLY A 266 1.80 23.99 2.25
CA GLY A 266 1.09 24.05 0.97
C GLY A 266 0.77 22.65 0.42
N ILE A 267 1.71 21.71 0.54
CA ILE A 267 1.52 20.31 0.16
C ILE A 267 0.45 19.66 1.05
N PHE A 268 0.43 19.99 2.34
CA PHE A 268 -0.63 19.55 3.25
C PHE A 268 -2.01 20.00 2.77
N ALA A 269 -2.18 21.29 2.51
CA ALA A 269 -3.45 21.82 2.03
C ALA A 269 -3.85 21.21 0.68
N TRP A 270 -2.90 21.02 -0.23
CA TRP A 270 -3.13 20.31 -1.51
C TRP A 270 -3.59 18.87 -1.26
N ALA A 271 -2.97 18.15 -0.33
CA ALA A 271 -3.35 16.78 0.02
C ALA A 271 -4.74 16.71 0.67
N VAL A 272 -5.12 17.69 1.50
CA VAL A 272 -6.47 17.79 2.09
C VAL A 272 -7.54 17.94 1.00
N LEU A 273 -7.30 18.70 -0.07
CA LEU A 273 -8.21 18.76 -1.22
C LEU A 273 -8.39 17.39 -1.90
N GLY A 274 -7.31 16.62 -2.01
CA GLY A 274 -7.37 15.24 -2.50
C GLY A 274 -8.21 14.34 -1.58
N LEU A 275 -8.01 14.46 -0.27
CA LEU A 275 -8.79 13.72 0.73
C LEU A 275 -10.30 14.03 0.60
N HIS A 276 -10.67 15.29 0.47
CA HIS A 276 -12.07 15.68 0.29
C HIS A 276 -12.68 15.10 -0.98
N ARG A 277 -11.93 15.09 -2.09
CA ARG A 277 -12.37 14.43 -3.33
C ARG A 277 -12.58 12.93 -3.13
N LEU A 278 -11.63 12.26 -2.47
CA LEU A 278 -11.69 10.83 -2.15
C LEU A 278 -12.93 10.50 -1.28
N MET A 279 -13.14 11.27 -0.22
CA MET A 279 -14.28 11.08 0.69
C MET A 279 -15.62 11.30 -0.01
N LYS A 280 -15.72 12.31 -0.88
CA LYS A 280 -16.92 12.60 -1.69
C LYS A 280 -17.22 11.47 -2.67
N ASN A 281 -16.21 10.99 -3.37
CA ASN A 281 -16.36 9.98 -4.43
C ASN A 281 -16.39 8.55 -3.88
N LYS A 282 -15.96 8.33 -2.62
CA LYS A 282 -15.81 7.02 -1.98
C LYS A 282 -14.94 6.04 -2.78
N ARG A 283 -14.07 6.55 -3.62
CA ARG A 283 -13.12 5.81 -4.46
C ARG A 283 -12.03 6.75 -4.96
N PHE A 284 -10.88 6.19 -5.23
CA PHE A 284 -9.80 6.91 -5.92
C PHE A 284 -10.21 7.30 -7.33
N THR A 285 -9.66 8.41 -7.81
CA THR A 285 -9.85 8.87 -9.19
C THR A 285 -9.54 7.73 -10.16
N SER A 286 -10.43 7.50 -11.13
CA SER A 286 -10.22 6.49 -12.18
C SER A 286 -9.11 6.94 -13.13
N CYS A 287 -8.26 5.99 -13.53
CA CYS A 287 -7.16 6.25 -14.46
C CYS A 287 -6.90 5.01 -15.31
N ASP A 288 -6.89 5.18 -16.62
CA ASP A 288 -6.65 4.08 -17.57
C ASP A 288 -5.23 3.54 -17.43
N GLU A 289 -4.23 4.42 -17.25
CA GLU A 289 -2.83 4.02 -17.01
C GLU A 289 -2.69 3.10 -15.79
N THR A 290 -3.36 3.44 -14.68
CA THR A 290 -3.38 2.61 -13.48
C THR A 290 -4.04 1.25 -13.73
N THR A 291 -5.15 1.25 -14.46
CA THR A 291 -5.90 0.03 -14.81
C THR A 291 -5.05 -0.88 -15.71
N GLU A 292 -4.44 -0.32 -16.73
CA GLU A 292 -3.56 -1.04 -17.66
C GLU A 292 -2.32 -1.61 -16.93
N PHE A 293 -1.73 -0.81 -16.04
CA PHE A 293 -0.62 -1.30 -15.21
C PHE A 293 -1.03 -2.53 -14.38
N ILE A 294 -2.18 -2.48 -13.71
CA ILE A 294 -2.67 -3.60 -12.89
C ILE A 294 -2.90 -4.83 -13.76
N MET A 295 -3.47 -4.68 -14.96
CA MET A 295 -3.66 -5.80 -15.89
C MET A 295 -2.33 -6.42 -16.32
N LYS A 296 -1.34 -5.59 -16.73
CA LYS A 296 0.02 -6.04 -17.07
C LYS A 296 0.71 -6.73 -15.87
N TYR A 297 0.47 -6.23 -14.66
CA TYR A 297 1.07 -6.81 -13.45
C TYR A 297 0.42 -8.15 -13.07
N ARG A 298 -0.90 -8.29 -13.26
CA ARG A 298 -1.60 -9.59 -13.12
C ARG A 298 -1.02 -10.62 -14.08
N ARG A 299 -0.90 -10.25 -15.36
CA ARG A 299 -0.31 -11.12 -16.38
C ARG A 299 1.10 -11.57 -16.00
N TYR A 300 1.95 -10.64 -15.54
CA TYR A 300 3.32 -10.93 -15.11
C TYR A 300 3.38 -11.97 -13.98
N ASN A 301 2.40 -11.99 -13.08
CA ASN A 301 2.33 -12.93 -11.96
C ASN A 301 1.52 -14.21 -12.28
N ASN A 302 0.83 -14.27 -13.39
CA ASN A 302 -0.07 -15.36 -13.74
C ASN A 302 0.35 -16.01 -15.07
N PRO A 303 1.14 -17.11 -15.02
CA PRO A 303 1.61 -17.79 -16.22
C PRO A 303 0.45 -18.36 -17.09
N VAL A 304 -0.68 -18.73 -16.46
CA VAL A 304 -1.85 -19.25 -17.21
C VAL A 304 -2.50 -18.12 -18.01
N MET A 305 -2.69 -16.96 -17.39
CA MET A 305 -3.21 -15.77 -18.08
C MET A 305 -2.29 -15.33 -19.23
N ALA A 306 -0.98 -15.34 -19.00
CA ALA A 306 0.00 -15.03 -20.02
C ALA A 306 -0.05 -16.02 -21.18
N PHE A 307 -0.10 -17.33 -20.88
CA PHE A 307 -0.24 -18.38 -21.88
C PHE A 307 -1.52 -18.23 -22.71
N VAL A 308 -2.65 -17.99 -22.06
CA VAL A 308 -3.94 -17.80 -22.78
C VAL A 308 -3.86 -16.63 -23.74
N GLN A 309 -3.29 -15.49 -23.32
CA GLN A 309 -3.19 -14.30 -24.16
C GLN A 309 -2.17 -14.44 -25.30
N ASP A 310 -1.11 -15.23 -25.12
CA ASP A 310 -0.03 -15.33 -26.10
C ASP A 310 -0.22 -16.50 -27.08
N GLN A 311 -0.86 -17.60 -26.63
CA GLN A 311 -0.87 -18.87 -27.34
C GLN A 311 -2.26 -19.41 -27.64
N CYS A 312 -3.32 -18.74 -27.16
CA CYS A 312 -4.69 -19.22 -27.36
C CYS A 312 -5.58 -18.18 -28.01
N THR A 313 -6.59 -18.65 -28.72
CA THR A 313 -7.72 -17.85 -29.18
C THR A 313 -8.95 -18.23 -28.37
N LEU A 314 -9.67 -17.23 -27.87
CA LEU A 314 -10.91 -17.40 -27.10
C LEU A 314 -12.10 -17.06 -28.00
N GLU A 315 -12.96 -18.04 -28.31
CA GLU A 315 -14.14 -17.83 -29.16
C GLU A 315 -15.19 -18.91 -28.85
N ASP A 316 -16.46 -18.52 -28.86
CA ASP A 316 -17.56 -19.46 -28.73
C ASP A 316 -17.55 -20.48 -29.86
N GLY A 317 -17.68 -21.77 -29.51
CA GLY A 317 -17.61 -22.87 -30.45
C GLY A 317 -16.23 -23.49 -30.61
N TYR A 318 -15.17 -22.87 -30.13
CA TYR A 318 -13.86 -23.52 -30.06
C TYR A 318 -13.87 -24.63 -28.99
N ASP A 319 -13.06 -25.64 -29.24
CA ASP A 319 -12.96 -26.81 -28.38
C ASP A 319 -11.61 -27.49 -28.54
N GLU A 320 -10.86 -27.61 -27.43
CA GLU A 320 -9.50 -28.11 -27.41
C GLU A 320 -9.35 -29.31 -26.50
N ASP A 321 -8.41 -30.21 -26.79
CA ASP A 321 -8.06 -31.30 -25.88
C ASP A 321 -7.26 -30.76 -24.67
N LEU A 322 -7.74 -31.01 -23.46
CA LEU A 322 -7.09 -30.53 -22.24
C LEU A 322 -5.66 -31.04 -22.07
N LYS A 323 -5.34 -32.24 -22.59
CA LYS A 323 -3.98 -32.79 -22.50
C LYS A 323 -3.03 -32.02 -23.39
N GLU A 324 -3.44 -31.66 -24.60
CA GLU A 324 -2.66 -30.91 -25.55
C GLU A 324 -2.51 -29.44 -25.05
N LEU A 325 -3.59 -28.84 -24.56
CA LEU A 325 -3.56 -27.51 -23.99
C LEU A 325 -2.59 -27.42 -22.77
N TYR A 326 -2.65 -28.41 -21.88
CA TYR A 326 -1.73 -28.47 -20.73
C TYR A 326 -0.28 -28.74 -21.12
N LYS A 327 -0.05 -29.54 -22.19
CA LYS A 327 1.30 -29.77 -22.74
C LYS A 327 1.88 -28.46 -23.29
N ALA A 328 1.10 -27.72 -24.08
CA ALA A 328 1.50 -26.42 -24.61
C ALA A 328 1.79 -25.42 -23.49
N TYR A 329 0.93 -25.36 -22.47
CA TYR A 329 1.17 -24.53 -21.28
C TYR A 329 2.49 -24.85 -20.57
N LYS A 330 2.84 -26.13 -20.41
CA LYS A 330 4.12 -26.52 -19.78
C LYS A 330 5.32 -26.08 -20.63
N SER A 331 5.25 -26.23 -21.96
CA SER A 331 6.30 -25.75 -22.87
C SER A 331 6.46 -24.23 -22.75
N TYR A 332 5.36 -23.49 -22.83
CA TYR A 332 5.34 -22.03 -22.63
C TYR A 332 5.99 -21.61 -21.29
N CYS A 333 5.65 -22.30 -20.20
CA CYS A 333 6.25 -22.03 -18.89
C CYS A 333 7.77 -22.26 -18.89
N THR A 334 8.22 -23.35 -19.49
CA THR A 334 9.66 -23.71 -19.57
C THR A 334 10.44 -22.68 -20.37
N GLU A 335 9.92 -22.27 -21.53
CA GLU A 335 10.51 -21.27 -22.39
C GLU A 335 10.55 -19.88 -21.74
N GLY A 336 9.45 -19.51 -21.05
CA GLY A 336 9.29 -18.24 -20.35
C GLY A 336 9.93 -18.18 -18.95
N GLY A 337 10.60 -19.25 -18.49
CA GLY A 337 11.19 -19.31 -17.15
C GLY A 337 10.17 -19.28 -16.01
N TYR A 338 8.94 -19.72 -16.27
CA TYR A 338 7.88 -19.87 -15.26
C TYR A 338 7.90 -21.28 -14.66
N LYS A 339 7.48 -21.41 -13.41
CA LYS A 339 7.17 -22.71 -12.81
C LYS A 339 5.75 -23.10 -13.18
N PRO A 340 5.51 -24.20 -13.94
CA PRO A 340 4.18 -24.60 -14.32
C PRO A 340 3.37 -25.05 -13.11
N LEU A 341 2.07 -24.72 -13.09
CA LEU A 341 1.11 -25.26 -12.14
C LEU A 341 0.89 -26.76 -12.43
N ASN A 342 0.45 -27.52 -11.40
CA ASN A 342 -0.06 -28.86 -11.63
C ASN A 342 -1.37 -28.78 -12.44
N ARG A 343 -1.83 -29.95 -12.94
CA ARG A 343 -2.97 -29.99 -13.87
C ARG A 343 -4.28 -29.50 -13.26
N GLU A 344 -4.52 -29.76 -11.98
CA GLU A 344 -5.74 -29.34 -11.29
C GLU A 344 -5.75 -27.82 -11.12
N ASN A 345 -4.69 -27.27 -10.56
CA ASN A 345 -4.54 -25.81 -10.40
C ASN A 345 -4.51 -25.07 -11.74
N PHE A 346 -3.98 -25.70 -12.81
CA PHE A 346 -4.04 -25.13 -14.16
C PHE A 346 -5.48 -24.99 -14.64
N ILE A 347 -6.33 -25.98 -14.43
CA ILE A 347 -7.74 -25.94 -14.82
C ILE A 347 -8.49 -24.83 -14.07
N GLU A 348 -8.34 -24.75 -12.75
CA GLU A 348 -8.97 -23.72 -11.93
C GLU A 348 -8.53 -22.31 -12.35
N GLU A 349 -7.24 -22.16 -12.57
CA GLU A 349 -6.69 -20.87 -12.99
C GLU A 349 -7.06 -20.52 -14.43
N LEU A 350 -7.19 -21.49 -15.32
CA LEU A 350 -7.62 -21.28 -16.70
C LEU A 350 -9.06 -20.69 -16.75
N GLU A 351 -9.99 -21.28 -16.01
CA GLU A 351 -11.36 -20.78 -15.91
C GLU A 351 -11.41 -19.39 -15.26
N THR A 352 -10.55 -19.16 -14.28
CA THR A 352 -10.45 -17.86 -13.60
C THR A 352 -9.83 -16.77 -14.50
N ALA A 353 -8.74 -17.09 -15.18
CA ALA A 353 -8.03 -16.16 -16.06
C ALA A 353 -8.91 -15.76 -17.26
N THR A 354 -9.59 -16.72 -17.91
CA THR A 354 -10.46 -16.43 -19.06
C THR A 354 -11.70 -15.62 -18.66
N ARG A 355 -12.28 -15.86 -17.48
CA ARG A 355 -13.36 -15.01 -16.95
C ARG A 355 -12.92 -13.57 -16.73
N LYS A 356 -11.67 -13.33 -16.29
CA LYS A 356 -11.10 -11.99 -16.12
C LYS A 356 -10.85 -11.27 -17.44
N LEU A 357 -10.56 -12.00 -18.50
CA LEU A 357 -10.41 -11.44 -19.85
C LEU A 357 -11.75 -11.03 -20.48
N ARG A 358 -12.89 -11.45 -19.91
CA ARG A 358 -14.27 -11.11 -20.31
C ARG A 358 -14.60 -11.45 -21.77
N GLU A 359 -13.90 -12.40 -22.38
CA GLU A 359 -14.11 -12.74 -23.80
C GLU A 359 -15.11 -13.89 -23.95
N VAL A 360 -14.81 -15.07 -23.40
CA VAL A 360 -15.64 -16.26 -23.52
C VAL A 360 -15.60 -17.07 -22.23
N ALA A 361 -16.69 -17.76 -21.92
CA ALA A 361 -16.76 -18.70 -20.78
C ALA A 361 -16.07 -20.01 -21.13
N VAL A 362 -14.84 -20.18 -20.69
CA VAL A 362 -14.10 -21.44 -20.83
C VAL A 362 -14.55 -22.43 -19.77
N LYS A 363 -14.85 -23.67 -20.19
CA LYS A 363 -15.29 -24.75 -19.28
C LYS A 363 -14.63 -26.07 -19.65
N VAL A 364 -14.16 -26.79 -18.63
CA VAL A 364 -13.67 -28.16 -18.79
C VAL A 364 -14.84 -29.16 -18.68
N TYR A 365 -14.95 -30.09 -19.63
CA TYR A 365 -16.01 -31.08 -19.67
C TYR A 365 -15.49 -32.43 -20.16
N ARG A 366 -16.32 -33.50 -20.08
CA ARG A 366 -15.96 -34.88 -20.47
C ARG A 366 -17.02 -35.44 -21.41
N PRO A 367 -16.89 -35.22 -22.72
CA PRO A 367 -17.81 -35.84 -23.69
C PRO A 367 -17.59 -37.34 -23.77
N ARG A 368 -18.63 -38.10 -24.21
CA ARG A 368 -18.50 -39.49 -24.53
C ARG A 368 -18.23 -39.64 -26.03
N VAL A 369 -16.98 -39.99 -26.38
CA VAL A 369 -16.57 -40.19 -27.78
C VAL A 369 -16.03 -41.60 -27.92
N GLU A 370 -16.62 -42.42 -28.78
CA GLU A 370 -16.18 -43.80 -29.09
C GLU A 370 -15.87 -44.66 -27.85
N GLY A 371 -16.71 -44.54 -26.81
CA GLY A 371 -16.54 -45.31 -25.56
C GLY A 371 -15.50 -44.75 -24.59
N LYS A 372 -14.74 -43.71 -24.98
CA LYS A 372 -13.79 -42.99 -24.14
C LYS A 372 -14.42 -41.70 -23.61
N ARG A 373 -13.86 -41.17 -22.50
CA ARG A 373 -14.28 -39.87 -21.92
C ARG A 373 -13.08 -38.92 -21.85
N PRO A 374 -12.62 -38.37 -23.01
CA PRO A 374 -11.55 -37.39 -23.00
C PRO A 374 -11.99 -36.15 -22.24
N GLN A 375 -11.03 -35.43 -21.63
CA GLN A 375 -11.27 -34.11 -21.06
C GLN A 375 -11.04 -33.06 -22.14
N ARG A 376 -12.06 -32.25 -22.39
CA ARG A 376 -12.01 -31.17 -23.36
C ARG A 376 -12.28 -29.82 -22.69
N VAL A 377 -11.90 -28.77 -23.37
CA VAL A 377 -12.06 -27.38 -22.91
C VAL A 377 -12.81 -26.62 -24.00
N SER A 378 -14.02 -26.16 -23.70
CA SER A 378 -14.80 -25.35 -24.63
C SER A 378 -14.42 -23.87 -24.54
N GLY A 379 -14.60 -23.12 -25.63
CA GLY A 379 -14.38 -21.69 -25.71
C GLY A 379 -12.91 -21.28 -25.91
N ILE A 380 -12.02 -22.23 -26.17
CA ILE A 380 -10.57 -21.97 -26.34
C ILE A 380 -9.99 -22.91 -27.40
N SER A 381 -9.00 -22.41 -28.16
CA SER A 381 -8.15 -23.20 -29.05
C SER A 381 -6.72 -22.67 -29.04
N LEU A 382 -5.73 -23.55 -29.26
CA LEU A 382 -4.35 -23.16 -29.49
C LEU A 382 -4.24 -22.39 -30.82
N THR A 383 -3.52 -21.29 -30.82
CA THR A 383 -3.25 -20.52 -32.03
C THR A 383 -2.40 -21.37 -33.00
N SER A 384 -2.80 -21.45 -34.26
CA SER A 384 -2.28 -22.35 -35.31
C SER A 384 -0.83 -22.07 -35.73
N GLY A 385 0.09 -22.09 -34.79
CA GLY A 385 1.56 -22.04 -35.01
C GLY A 385 2.31 -23.08 -34.22
N PHE A 386 1.68 -23.75 -33.26
CA PHE A 386 2.33 -24.70 -32.35
C PHE A 386 2.03 -26.19 -32.66
N THR A 387 1.23 -26.49 -33.64
CA THR A 387 0.90 -27.88 -34.01
C THR A 387 1.93 -28.58 -34.87
N ASN A 388 3.01 -27.90 -35.31
CA ASN A 388 3.97 -28.46 -36.29
C ASN A 388 5.45 -28.43 -35.89
N SER A 389 5.77 -28.52 -34.60
CA SER A 389 7.17 -28.70 -34.16
C SER A 389 7.29 -29.74 -33.03
N LEU A 390 6.99 -30.99 -33.37
CA LEU A 390 7.43 -32.19 -32.66
C LEU A 390 7.71 -33.31 -33.67
#